data_f2cfe952942ce102ef944554407620c9
#
_entry.id   f2cfe952942ce102ef944554407620c9
#
_cell.length_a   1.000
_cell.length_b   1.000
_cell.length_c   1.000
_cell.angle_alpha   90.00
_cell.angle_beta   90.00
_cell.angle_gamma   90.00
#
_symmetry.space_group_name_H-M   'P 1'
#
loop_
_entity.id
_entity.type
_entity.pdbx_description
1 polymer ?
#
loop_
_entity_poly.entity_id
_entity_poly.type
_entity_poly.pdbx_seq_one_letter_code
_entity_poly.pdbx_strand_id
1 'polypeptide(L)'
;MSKSIVLVLGLLVLVSCSKLTDEQLWNQGVDEQKAEKVQEALQSYQQLLDNYPKSPKVPDALYAIGSICQSKNMDVPRAIRSYRRIVDEYPTHATSSSAMFLIGFLYNNELKNLDSARVAYEEFLKKYPDNPMAASARFELDNLGKNPDEIIDLKTKPLAKGSGKAPARTIKK
;
A
#
# COMPACT_ATOMS: atom_id res chain seq x y z
N MET A 1 35.35 68.57 19.13
CA MET A 1 35.55 67.14 18.90
C MET A 1 34.21 66.44 19.26
N SER A 2 33.37 66.22 18.24
CA SER A 2 32.03 65.63 18.41
C SER A 2 32.11 64.12 18.16
N LYS A 3 31.78 63.29 19.14
CA LYS A 3 31.74 61.84 19.04
C LYS A 3 30.33 61.45 18.58
N SER A 4 30.20 61.13 17.29
CA SER A 4 28.98 60.53 16.72
C SER A 4 28.87 59.09 17.20
N ILE A 5 27.88 58.81 18.05
CA ILE A 5 27.48 57.47 18.46
C ILE A 5 26.57 56.95 17.39
N VAL A 6 27.08 56.02 16.56
CA VAL A 6 26.26 55.27 15.59
C VAL A 6 25.56 54.17 16.36
N LEU A 7 24.26 54.35 16.57
CA LEU A 7 23.38 53.35 17.17
C LEU A 7 23.01 52.35 16.08
N VAL A 8 23.67 51.20 16.03
CA VAL A 8 23.32 50.08 15.14
C VAL A 8 22.12 49.38 15.82
N LEU A 9 20.93 49.71 15.35
CA LEU A 9 19.72 49.01 15.73
C LEU A 9 19.71 47.63 15.03
N GLY A 10 20.18 46.59 15.74
CA GLY A 10 20.07 45.20 15.27
C GLY A 10 18.62 44.79 15.20
N LEU A 11 18.05 44.72 13.99
CA LEU A 11 16.74 44.16 13.71
C LEU A 11 16.80 42.64 13.94
N LEU A 12 16.41 42.21 15.15
CA LEU A 12 16.20 40.80 15.46
C LEU A 12 14.98 40.34 14.67
N VAL A 13 15.19 39.76 13.48
CA VAL A 13 14.13 39.05 12.77
C VAL A 13 13.85 37.77 13.57
N LEU A 14 12.82 37.81 14.41
CA LEU A 14 12.22 36.62 14.99
C LEU A 14 11.61 35.83 13.83
N VAL A 15 12.37 34.89 13.27
CA VAL A 15 11.81 33.86 12.41
C VAL A 15 10.90 33.03 13.30
N SER A 16 9.62 33.40 13.33
CA SER A 16 8.59 32.58 13.90
C SER A 16 8.54 31.30 13.08
N CYS A 17 9.11 30.24 13.62
CA CYS A 17 9.00 28.90 13.07
C CYS A 17 7.53 28.47 13.23
N SER A 18 6.64 28.95 12.36
CA SER A 18 5.26 28.52 12.34
C SER A 18 5.26 27.03 11.93
N LYS A 19 4.70 26.20 12.80
CA LYS A 19 4.54 24.76 12.52
C LYS A 19 3.67 24.62 11.26
N LEU A 20 4.14 23.87 10.28
CA LEU A 20 3.37 23.62 9.07
C LEU A 20 2.04 22.94 9.41
N THR A 21 0.98 23.30 8.70
CA THR A 21 -0.32 22.63 8.84
C THR A 21 -0.29 21.22 8.23
N ASP A 22 -1.31 20.43 8.51
CA ASP A 22 -1.46 19.09 7.91
C ASP A 22 -1.56 19.16 6.37
N GLU A 23 -2.29 20.13 5.83
CA GLU A 23 -2.39 20.38 4.39
C GLU A 23 -1.02 20.77 3.79
N GLN A 24 -0.27 21.62 4.47
CA GLN A 24 1.08 22.01 4.01
C GLN A 24 2.05 20.84 4.02
N LEU A 25 2.04 20.02 5.09
CA LEU A 25 2.89 18.82 5.18
C LEU A 25 2.51 17.78 4.11
N TRP A 26 1.22 17.61 3.85
CA TRP A 26 0.75 16.75 2.78
C TRP A 26 1.26 17.22 1.41
N ASN A 27 1.03 18.49 1.07
CA ASN A 27 1.44 19.06 -0.21
C ASN A 27 2.96 19.02 -0.39
N GLN A 28 3.71 19.33 0.68
CA GLN A 28 5.17 19.23 0.68
C GLN A 28 5.63 17.80 0.37
N GLY A 29 5.08 16.80 1.04
CA GLY A 29 5.39 15.39 0.79
C GLY A 29 5.09 14.96 -0.65
N VAL A 30 3.96 15.41 -1.22
CA VAL A 30 3.59 15.14 -2.61
C VAL A 30 4.59 15.78 -3.58
N ASP A 31 5.00 17.01 -3.35
CA ASP A 31 5.94 17.72 -4.23
C ASP A 31 7.35 17.13 -4.13
N GLU A 32 7.79 16.76 -2.93
CA GLU A 32 9.05 16.06 -2.70
C GLU A 32 9.06 14.69 -3.38
N GLN A 33 7.95 13.93 -3.31
CA GLN A 33 7.81 12.64 -3.99
C GLN A 33 7.87 12.80 -5.52
N LYS A 34 7.22 13.81 -6.10
CA LYS A 34 7.30 14.12 -7.53
C LYS A 34 8.72 14.51 -7.96
N ALA A 35 9.45 15.19 -7.07
CA ALA A 35 10.84 15.58 -7.28
C ALA A 35 11.84 14.43 -7.00
N GLU A 36 11.36 13.21 -6.75
CA GLU A 36 12.16 12.02 -6.39
C GLU A 36 12.98 12.17 -5.11
N LYS A 37 12.66 13.16 -4.28
CA LYS A 37 13.24 13.39 -2.95
C LYS A 37 12.57 12.47 -1.93
N VAL A 38 12.89 11.18 -2.03
CA VAL A 38 12.16 10.12 -1.34
C VAL A 38 12.26 10.22 0.19
N GLN A 39 13.42 10.59 0.72
CA GLN A 39 13.61 10.66 2.17
C GLN A 39 12.91 11.88 2.77
N GLU A 40 12.94 13.00 2.07
CA GLU A 40 12.23 14.22 2.44
C GLU A 40 10.71 13.98 2.43
N ALA A 41 10.19 13.35 1.37
CA ALA A 41 8.77 13.00 1.29
C ALA A 41 8.32 12.10 2.46
N LEU A 42 9.10 11.07 2.79
CA LEU A 42 8.83 10.22 3.95
C LEU A 42 8.84 11.01 5.25
N GLN A 43 9.72 12.00 5.38
CA GLN A 43 9.79 12.86 6.56
C GLN A 43 8.56 13.78 6.66
N SER A 44 8.14 14.39 5.55
CA SER A 44 6.97 15.27 5.52
C SER A 44 5.69 14.51 5.87
N TYR A 45 5.49 13.33 5.28
CA TYR A 45 4.35 12.47 5.63
C TYR A 45 4.41 11.99 7.09
N GLN A 46 5.60 11.62 7.60
CA GLN A 46 5.74 11.22 9.00
C GLN A 46 5.41 12.37 9.95
N GLN A 47 5.88 13.59 9.66
CA GLN A 47 5.53 14.78 10.44
C GLN A 47 4.03 15.05 10.45
N LEU A 48 3.32 14.79 9.34
CA LEU A 48 1.87 14.87 9.30
C LEU A 48 1.24 13.87 10.28
N LEU A 49 1.67 12.61 10.27
CA LEU A 49 1.15 11.58 11.16
C LEU A 49 1.39 11.92 12.63
N ASP A 50 2.57 12.46 12.97
CA ASP A 50 2.99 12.74 14.34
C ASP A 50 2.31 14.00 14.89
N ASN A 51 2.21 15.03 14.06
CA ASN A 51 1.70 16.32 14.48
C ASN A 51 0.18 16.44 14.39
N TYR A 52 -0.45 15.69 13.46
CA TYR A 52 -1.86 15.78 13.13
C TYR A 52 -2.52 14.40 13.03
N PRO A 53 -2.47 13.57 14.10
CA PRO A 53 -2.96 12.19 14.05
C PRO A 53 -4.46 12.05 13.78
N LYS A 54 -5.23 13.15 13.87
CA LYS A 54 -6.66 13.20 13.57
C LYS A 54 -6.98 13.88 12.23
N SER A 55 -5.97 14.24 11.45
CA SER A 55 -6.19 14.84 10.13
C SER A 55 -6.86 13.84 9.19
N PRO A 56 -7.80 14.30 8.33
CA PRO A 56 -8.35 13.46 7.25
C PRO A 56 -7.32 13.01 6.23
N LYS A 57 -6.12 13.61 6.21
CA LYS A 57 -5.00 13.24 5.35
C LYS A 57 -4.18 12.06 5.86
N VAL A 58 -4.41 11.61 7.09
CA VAL A 58 -3.63 10.49 7.69
C VAL A 58 -3.69 9.22 6.86
N PRO A 59 -4.84 8.71 6.40
CA PRO A 59 -4.88 7.50 5.59
C PRO A 59 -4.16 7.65 4.23
N ASP A 60 -4.23 8.83 3.61
CA ASP A 60 -3.50 9.11 2.37
C ASP A 60 -1.99 9.17 2.60
N ALA A 61 -1.54 9.80 3.69
CA ALA A 61 -0.13 9.84 4.07
C ALA A 61 0.42 8.43 4.40
N LEU A 62 -0.36 7.60 5.10
CA LEU A 62 -0.01 6.20 5.34
C LEU A 62 0.11 5.41 4.03
N TYR A 63 -0.80 5.65 3.09
CA TYR A 63 -0.75 4.99 1.78
C TYR A 63 0.48 5.43 0.98
N ALA A 64 0.81 6.73 0.99
CA ALA A 64 2.00 7.26 0.34
C ALA A 64 3.29 6.68 0.94
N ILE A 65 3.40 6.61 2.27
CA ILE A 65 4.53 5.96 2.95
C ILE A 65 4.63 4.49 2.55
N GLY A 66 3.51 3.76 2.57
CA GLY A 66 3.46 2.36 2.16
C GLY A 66 3.94 2.16 0.72
N SER A 67 3.46 2.99 -0.20
CA SER A 67 3.82 2.97 -1.61
C SER A 67 5.31 3.26 -1.85
N ILE A 68 5.87 4.26 -1.15
CA ILE A 68 7.30 4.57 -1.24
C ILE A 68 8.14 3.41 -0.70
N CYS A 69 7.80 2.89 0.48
CA CYS A 69 8.54 1.79 1.10
C CYS A 69 8.46 0.49 0.30
N GLN A 70 7.36 0.23 -0.38
CA GLN A 70 7.17 -0.90 -1.28
C GLN A 70 7.99 -0.74 -2.56
N SER A 71 8.04 0.48 -3.14
CA SER A 71 8.81 0.74 -4.34
C SER A 71 10.29 0.51 -4.06
N LYS A 72 10.99 -0.23 -4.94
CA LYS A 72 12.42 -0.53 -4.78
C LYS A 72 12.76 -1.40 -3.54
N ASN A 73 11.79 -2.07 -2.92
CA ASN A 73 11.99 -2.91 -1.73
C ASN A 73 12.74 -2.22 -0.57
N MET A 74 12.51 -0.92 -0.39
CA MET A 74 13.24 -0.10 0.59
C MET A 74 13.00 -0.55 2.03
N ASP A 75 11.72 -0.76 2.40
CA ASP A 75 11.31 -1.21 3.74
C ASP A 75 9.94 -1.89 3.65
N VAL A 76 9.92 -3.12 3.17
CA VAL A 76 8.68 -3.90 3.02
C VAL A 76 7.91 -4.07 4.33
N PRO A 77 8.56 -4.33 5.49
CA PRO A 77 7.87 -4.35 6.77
C PRO A 77 7.18 -3.01 7.11
N ARG A 78 7.79 -1.87 6.82
CA ARG A 78 7.18 -0.55 7.03
C ARG A 78 5.99 -0.33 6.10
N ALA A 79 6.09 -0.75 4.84
CA ALA A 79 4.97 -0.69 3.89
C ALA A 79 3.76 -1.47 4.43
N ILE A 80 3.97 -2.71 4.88
CA ILE A 80 2.91 -3.56 5.45
C ILE A 80 2.31 -2.90 6.70
N ARG A 81 3.12 -2.36 7.61
CA ARG A 81 2.60 -1.65 8.80
C ARG A 81 1.76 -0.44 8.42
N SER A 82 2.18 0.34 7.45
CA SER A 82 1.44 1.52 6.99
C SER A 82 0.09 1.13 6.38
N TYR A 83 0.07 0.11 5.51
CA TYR A 83 -1.17 -0.41 4.93
C TYR A 83 -2.08 -1.05 5.98
N ARG A 84 -1.54 -1.78 6.95
CA ARG A 84 -2.32 -2.38 8.05
C ARG A 84 -3.02 -1.31 8.87
N ARG A 85 -2.33 -0.22 9.20
CA ARG A 85 -2.96 0.91 9.90
C ARG A 85 -4.15 1.50 9.13
N ILE A 86 -4.08 1.59 7.80
CA ILE A 86 -5.23 2.06 7.01
C ILE A 86 -6.41 1.10 7.16
N VAL A 87 -6.16 -0.20 7.04
CA VAL A 87 -7.21 -1.24 7.12
C VAL A 87 -7.89 -1.27 8.49
N ASP A 88 -7.12 -1.06 9.55
CA ASP A 88 -7.58 -1.19 10.94
C ASP A 88 -8.20 0.12 11.46
N GLU A 89 -7.55 1.26 11.21
CA GLU A 89 -7.97 2.56 11.75
C GLU A 89 -8.94 3.31 10.81
N TYR A 90 -8.89 3.05 9.49
CA TYR A 90 -9.68 3.76 8.46
C TYR A 90 -10.39 2.80 7.48
N PRO A 91 -11.18 1.83 7.98
CA PRO A 91 -11.72 0.73 7.16
C PRO A 91 -12.67 1.17 6.04
N THR A 92 -13.26 2.36 6.14
CA THR A 92 -14.17 2.95 5.13
C THR A 92 -13.47 3.90 4.16
N HIS A 93 -12.18 4.17 4.36
CA HIS A 93 -11.43 5.05 3.45
C HIS A 93 -11.25 4.39 2.08
N ALA A 94 -11.22 5.22 1.03
CA ALA A 94 -11.13 4.74 -0.36
C ALA A 94 -9.90 3.84 -0.63
N THR A 95 -8.79 4.08 0.06
CA THR A 95 -7.56 3.29 -0.08
C THR A 95 -7.54 1.99 0.73
N SER A 96 -8.53 1.75 1.62
CA SER A 96 -8.48 0.62 2.55
C SER A 96 -8.50 -0.74 1.84
N SER A 97 -9.33 -0.91 0.81
CA SER A 97 -9.34 -2.16 0.04
C SER A 97 -8.03 -2.38 -0.71
N SER A 98 -7.50 -1.33 -1.35
CA SER A 98 -6.20 -1.41 -2.04
C SER A 98 -5.06 -1.73 -1.08
N ALA A 99 -5.04 -1.09 0.10
CA ALA A 99 -4.05 -1.36 1.13
C ALA A 99 -4.09 -2.84 1.58
N MET A 100 -5.29 -3.39 1.79
CA MET A 100 -5.45 -4.79 2.20
C MET A 100 -4.95 -5.77 1.13
N PHE A 101 -5.26 -5.52 -0.13
CA PHE A 101 -4.73 -6.32 -1.24
C PHE A 101 -3.20 -6.26 -1.30
N LEU A 102 -2.62 -5.06 -1.17
CA LEU A 102 -1.16 -4.85 -1.20
C LEU A 102 -0.44 -5.56 -0.05
N ILE A 103 -1.05 -5.71 1.12
CA ILE A 103 -0.49 -6.52 2.21
C ILE A 103 -0.30 -7.98 1.76
N GLY A 104 -1.33 -8.59 1.15
CA GLY A 104 -1.24 -9.95 0.61
C GLY A 104 -0.16 -10.06 -0.47
N PHE A 105 -0.12 -9.10 -1.39
CA PHE A 105 0.88 -9.03 -2.45
C PHE A 105 2.31 -8.96 -1.90
N LEU A 106 2.57 -8.12 -0.90
CA LEU A 106 3.89 -7.98 -0.29
C LEU A 106 4.33 -9.25 0.45
N TYR A 107 3.43 -9.91 1.17
CA TYR A 107 3.73 -11.19 1.80
C TYR A 107 4.07 -12.27 0.77
N ASN A 108 3.32 -12.36 -0.34
CA ASN A 108 3.55 -13.35 -1.38
C ASN A 108 4.84 -13.08 -2.17
N ASN A 109 4.99 -11.86 -2.66
CA ASN A 109 6.00 -11.56 -3.68
C ASN A 109 7.34 -11.11 -3.11
N GLU A 110 7.33 -10.37 -1.99
CA GLU A 110 8.55 -9.81 -1.41
C GLU A 110 9.08 -10.65 -0.24
N LEU A 111 8.19 -11.03 0.68
CA LEU A 111 8.60 -11.76 1.88
C LEU A 111 8.55 -13.28 1.70
N LYS A 112 7.93 -13.78 0.62
CA LYS A 112 7.70 -15.22 0.37
C LYS A 112 7.02 -15.94 1.54
N ASN A 113 6.23 -15.19 2.30
CA ASN A 113 5.45 -15.69 3.44
C ASN A 113 4.05 -16.06 2.95
N LEU A 114 3.91 -17.28 2.43
CA LEU A 114 2.69 -17.76 1.81
C LEU A 114 1.51 -17.87 2.80
N ASP A 115 1.78 -18.18 4.05
CA ASP A 115 0.74 -18.29 5.08
C ASP A 115 0.13 -16.92 5.38
N SER A 116 0.97 -15.90 5.58
CA SER A 116 0.50 -14.53 5.79
C SER A 116 -0.19 -13.95 4.55
N ALA A 117 0.30 -14.28 3.35
CA ALA A 117 -0.35 -13.88 2.10
C ALA A 117 -1.75 -14.49 1.97
N ARG A 118 -1.89 -15.80 2.27
CA ARG A 118 -3.17 -16.50 2.30
C ARG A 118 -4.18 -15.80 3.20
N VAL A 119 -3.78 -15.57 4.45
CA VAL A 119 -4.64 -14.90 5.43
C VAL A 119 -5.09 -13.52 4.92
N ALA A 120 -4.17 -12.73 4.37
CA ALA A 120 -4.48 -11.38 3.87
C ALA A 120 -5.47 -11.41 2.69
N TYR A 121 -5.31 -12.33 1.74
CA TYR A 121 -6.23 -12.45 0.60
C TYR A 121 -7.60 -13.02 1.01
N GLU A 122 -7.65 -13.97 1.94
CA GLU A 122 -8.91 -14.49 2.49
C GLU A 122 -9.68 -13.39 3.24
N GLU A 123 -9.00 -12.60 4.07
CA GLU A 123 -9.58 -11.44 4.75
C GLU A 123 -10.10 -10.40 3.74
N PHE A 124 -9.32 -10.13 2.68
CA PHE A 124 -9.74 -9.23 1.60
C PHE A 124 -11.04 -9.70 0.96
N LEU A 125 -11.11 -10.97 0.56
CA LEU A 125 -12.28 -11.55 -0.11
C LEU A 125 -13.52 -11.57 0.79
N LYS A 126 -13.32 -11.76 2.10
CA LYS A 126 -14.38 -11.70 3.09
C LYS A 126 -14.92 -10.28 3.28
N LYS A 127 -14.02 -9.29 3.33
CA LYS A 127 -14.39 -7.88 3.63
C LYS A 127 -14.87 -7.12 2.39
N TYR A 128 -14.35 -7.47 1.21
CA TYR A 128 -14.60 -6.77 -0.05
C TYR A 128 -14.98 -7.73 -1.19
N PRO A 129 -16.05 -8.56 -1.04
CA PRO A 129 -16.41 -9.61 -2.01
C PRO A 129 -16.74 -9.07 -3.40
N ASP A 130 -17.32 -7.87 -3.47
CA ASP A 130 -17.75 -7.20 -4.70
C ASP A 130 -16.77 -6.16 -5.21
N ASN A 131 -15.57 -6.06 -4.60
CA ASN A 131 -14.56 -5.13 -5.06
C ASN A 131 -13.99 -5.58 -6.42
N PRO A 132 -13.69 -4.66 -7.36
CA PRO A 132 -13.07 -5.01 -8.64
C PRO A 132 -11.79 -5.86 -8.52
N MET A 133 -11.06 -5.72 -7.42
CA MET A 133 -9.83 -6.50 -7.15
C MET A 133 -10.11 -7.91 -6.59
N ALA A 134 -11.38 -8.29 -6.32
CA ALA A 134 -11.70 -9.60 -5.76
C ALA A 134 -11.31 -10.75 -6.69
N ALA A 135 -11.46 -10.57 -8.00
CA ALA A 135 -11.00 -11.56 -8.99
C ALA A 135 -9.47 -11.74 -8.94
N SER A 136 -8.73 -10.65 -8.81
CA SER A 136 -7.26 -10.68 -8.66
C SER A 136 -6.85 -11.34 -7.34
N ALA A 137 -7.54 -11.04 -6.24
CA ALA A 137 -7.23 -11.66 -4.94
C ALA A 137 -7.49 -13.19 -4.96
N ARG A 138 -8.56 -13.66 -5.61
CA ARG A 138 -8.80 -15.10 -5.81
C ARG A 138 -7.69 -15.74 -6.66
N PHE A 139 -7.32 -15.08 -7.76
CA PHE A 139 -6.25 -15.57 -8.61
C PHE A 139 -4.93 -15.70 -7.86
N GLU A 140 -4.54 -14.69 -7.08
CA GLU A 140 -3.33 -14.73 -6.25
C GLU A 140 -3.41 -15.85 -5.20
N LEU A 141 -4.55 -16.00 -4.54
CA LEU A 141 -4.78 -17.04 -3.54
C LEU A 141 -4.67 -18.45 -4.12
N ASP A 142 -5.26 -18.70 -5.30
CA ASP A 142 -5.24 -19.98 -6.00
C ASP A 142 -3.86 -20.35 -6.54
N ASN A 143 -2.99 -19.35 -6.74
CA ASN A 143 -1.66 -19.52 -7.30
C ASN A 143 -0.53 -19.25 -6.31
N LEU A 144 -0.83 -19.15 -5.00
CA LEU A 144 0.18 -18.96 -3.97
C LEU A 144 1.31 -19.99 -4.07
N GLY A 145 2.55 -19.49 -4.20
CA GLY A 145 3.76 -20.31 -4.24
C GLY A 145 4.02 -21.02 -5.57
N LYS A 146 3.18 -20.86 -6.60
CA LYS A 146 3.43 -21.41 -7.93
C LYS A 146 4.36 -20.50 -8.74
N ASN A 147 5.21 -21.08 -9.55
CA ASN A 147 6.00 -20.33 -10.51
C ASN A 147 5.13 -19.79 -11.67
N PRO A 148 5.49 -18.64 -12.27
CA PRO A 148 4.77 -18.10 -13.43
C PRO A 148 4.60 -19.11 -14.58
N ASP A 149 5.61 -19.95 -14.83
CA ASP A 149 5.58 -20.97 -15.88
C ASP A 149 4.53 -22.06 -15.59
N GLU A 150 4.38 -22.48 -14.33
CA GLU A 150 3.35 -23.43 -13.91
C GLU A 150 1.93 -22.85 -14.11
N ILE A 151 1.76 -21.55 -13.88
CA ILE A 151 0.47 -20.85 -14.06
C ILE A 151 0.10 -20.78 -15.55
N ILE A 152 1.08 -20.56 -16.42
CA ILE A 152 0.89 -20.51 -17.87
C ILE A 152 0.53 -21.91 -18.40
N ASP A 153 1.22 -22.95 -17.92
CA ASP A 153 0.98 -24.34 -18.34
C ASP A 153 -0.43 -24.82 -17.98
N LEU A 154 -0.94 -24.41 -16.80
CA LEU A 154 -2.31 -24.70 -16.38
C LEU A 154 -3.37 -24.02 -17.27
N LYS A 155 -3.09 -22.84 -17.83
CA LYS A 155 -3.99 -22.11 -18.73
C LYS A 155 -3.95 -22.64 -20.17
N THR A 156 -2.81 -23.20 -20.59
CA THR A 156 -2.60 -23.68 -21.97
C THR A 156 -2.90 -25.16 -22.14
N LYS A 157 -2.98 -25.94 -21.05
CA LYS A 157 -3.28 -27.36 -21.09
C LYS A 157 -4.75 -27.55 -21.54
N PRO A 158 -5.01 -28.22 -22.69
CA PRO A 158 -6.38 -28.50 -23.11
C PRO A 158 -7.06 -29.30 -22.00
N LEU A 159 -8.29 -28.90 -21.62
CA LEU A 159 -9.13 -29.69 -20.73
C LEU A 159 -9.14 -31.13 -21.27
N ALA A 160 -8.55 -32.05 -20.51
CA ALA A 160 -8.58 -33.47 -20.86
C ALA A 160 -10.04 -33.84 -21.12
N LYS A 161 -10.37 -34.17 -22.36
CA LYS A 161 -11.71 -34.66 -22.73
C LYS A 161 -12.00 -35.83 -21.80
N GLY A 162 -12.96 -35.62 -20.89
CA GLY A 162 -13.44 -36.66 -20.02
C GLY A 162 -13.78 -37.88 -20.86
N SER A 163 -13.13 -38.98 -20.61
CA SER A 163 -13.46 -40.28 -21.16
C SER A 163 -14.79 -40.72 -20.53
N GLY A 164 -15.86 -40.11 -20.99
CA GLY A 164 -17.22 -40.54 -20.71
C GLY A 164 -17.48 -41.82 -21.47
N LYS A 165 -17.10 -42.96 -20.90
CA LYS A 165 -17.54 -44.27 -21.35
C LYS A 165 -19.03 -44.38 -21.02
N ALA A 166 -19.87 -44.15 -22.03
CA ALA A 166 -21.30 -44.38 -21.90
C ALA A 166 -21.57 -45.81 -21.50
N PRO A 167 -22.45 -46.10 -20.53
CA PRO A 167 -22.84 -47.47 -20.23
C PRO A 167 -23.64 -48.09 -21.38
N ALA A 168 -23.18 -49.23 -21.87
CA ALA A 168 -23.85 -50.00 -22.93
C ALA A 168 -25.28 -50.35 -22.45
N ARG A 169 -26.25 -49.92 -23.22
CA ARG A 169 -27.69 -50.28 -23.04
C ARG A 169 -27.86 -51.70 -23.55
N THR A 170 -27.98 -52.69 -22.66
CA THR A 170 -28.35 -54.05 -23.00
C THR A 170 -29.83 -54.08 -23.31
N ILE A 171 -30.18 -54.26 -24.57
CA ILE A 171 -31.56 -54.54 -25.01
C ILE A 171 -31.75 -56.05 -24.87
N LYS A 172 -32.56 -56.47 -23.93
CA LYS A 172 -33.10 -57.86 -23.89
C LYS A 172 -34.27 -57.96 -24.83
N LYS A 173 -34.20 -58.97 -25.74
CA LYS A 173 -35.31 -59.49 -26.48
C LYS A 173 -36.23 -60.31 -25.61
#